data_df997ed88a9cd262ed8d4773077cf72e
#
_entry.id   df997ed88a9cd262ed8d4773077cf72e
#
_cell.length_a   1.000
_cell.length_b   1.000
_cell.length_c   1.000
_cell.angle_alpha   90.00
_cell.angle_beta   90.00
_cell.angle_gamma   90.00
#
_symmetry.space_group_name_H-M   'P 1'
#
loop_
_entity.id
_entity.type
_entity.pdbx_description
1 polymer ?
#
loop_
_entity_poly.entity_id
_entity_poly.type
_entity_poly.pdbx_seq_one_letter_code
_entity_poly.pdbx_strand_id
1 'polypeptide(L)' 'MKNIAKIWAKNIIEGNKTFNDVPTKLKEYVKEWLVEWEKEEFIN' A
#
# COMPACT_ATOMS: atom_id res chain seq x y z
N MET A 1 4.61 2.34 13.36
CA MET A 1 3.67 3.12 12.68
C MET A 1 3.73 2.94 11.23
N LYS A 2 4.79 3.38 10.62
CA LYS A 2 4.89 3.26 9.20
C LYS A 2 5.10 1.84 8.75
N ASN A 3 5.49 0.95 9.65
CA ASN A 3 5.67 -0.46 9.32
C ASN A 3 4.35 -1.11 8.90
N ILE A 4 3.24 -0.66 9.50
CA ILE A 4 1.95 -1.22 9.13
C ILE A 4 1.64 -0.91 7.68
N ALA A 5 1.91 0.31 7.24
CA ALA A 5 1.66 0.68 5.86
C ALA A 5 2.55 -0.12 4.91
N LYS A 6 3.78 -0.40 5.32
CA LYS A 6 4.69 -1.19 4.51
C LYS A 6 4.16 -2.60 4.32
N ILE A 7 3.62 -3.18 5.39
CA ILE A 7 3.05 -4.52 5.31
C ILE A 7 1.87 -4.54 4.35
N TRP A 8 1.00 -3.53 4.43
CA TRP A 8 -0.10 -3.41 3.50
C TRP A 8 0.39 -3.34 2.06
N ALA A 9 1.41 -2.51 1.82
CA ALA A 9 1.93 -2.34 0.47
C ALA A 9 2.48 -3.66 -0.07
N LYS A 10 3.19 -4.42 0.75
CA LYS A 10 3.71 -5.70 0.32
C LYS A 10 2.59 -6.67 -0.03
N ASN A 11 1.54 -6.70 0.80
CA ASN A 11 0.43 -7.59 0.53
C ASN A 11 -0.32 -7.22 -0.73
N ILE A 12 -0.38 -5.93 -1.04
CA ILE A 12 -1.01 -5.48 -2.27
C ILE A 12 -0.21 -5.96 -3.47
N ILE A 13 1.10 -5.82 -3.42
CA ILE A 13 1.95 -6.24 -4.51
C ILE A 13 1.84 -7.75 -4.72
N GLU A 14 1.72 -8.50 -3.63
CA GLU A 14 1.64 -9.95 -3.71
C GLU A 14 0.26 -10.45 -4.10
N GLY A 15 -0.72 -9.55 -4.17
CA GLY A 15 -2.05 -9.95 -4.58
C GLY A 15 -2.95 -10.43 -3.45
N ASN A 16 -2.48 -10.34 -2.21
CA ASN A 16 -3.26 -10.79 -1.06
C ASN A 16 -4.30 -9.77 -0.61
N LYS A 17 -4.05 -8.49 -0.91
CA LYS A 17 -4.95 -7.41 -0.57
C LYS A 17 -5.00 -6.43 -1.74
N THR A 18 -6.00 -5.55 -1.72
CA THR A 18 -6.08 -4.50 -2.72
C THR A 18 -5.92 -3.16 -2.03
N PHE A 19 -5.64 -2.13 -2.82
CA PHE A 19 -5.49 -0.79 -2.26
C PHE A 19 -6.78 -0.34 -1.58
N ASN A 20 -7.93 -0.76 -2.11
CA ASN A 20 -9.21 -0.39 -1.51
C ASN A 20 -9.42 -1.04 -0.14
N ASP A 21 -8.73 -2.13 0.15
CA ASP A 21 -8.85 -2.78 1.44
C ASP A 21 -8.14 -2.00 2.54
N VAL A 22 -7.26 -1.08 2.17
CA VAL A 22 -6.46 -0.34 3.15
C VAL A 22 -7.35 0.63 3.93
N PRO A 23 -7.22 0.68 5.26
CA PRO A 23 -7.96 1.67 6.02
C PRO A 23 -7.65 3.07 5.52
N THR A 24 -8.67 3.92 5.52
CA THR A 24 -8.54 5.26 4.95
C THR A 24 -7.35 6.00 5.54
N LYS A 25 -7.12 5.86 6.83
CA LYS A 25 -6.05 6.59 7.50
C LYS A 25 -4.68 6.16 7.03
N LEU A 26 -4.56 4.95 6.51
CA LEU A 26 -3.27 4.41 6.09
C LEU A 26 -3.05 4.54 4.58
N LYS A 27 -4.08 4.92 3.83
CA LYS A 27 -3.96 4.90 2.38
C LYS A 27 -2.84 5.79 1.87
N GLU A 28 -2.67 6.95 2.48
CA GLU A 28 -1.61 7.85 2.03
C GLU A 28 -0.24 7.25 2.29
N TYR A 29 -0.07 6.60 3.43
CA TYR A 29 1.21 5.99 3.75
C TYR A 29 1.48 4.81 2.84
N VAL A 30 0.46 4.02 2.55
CA VAL A 30 0.62 2.89 1.65
C VAL A 30 0.95 3.39 0.25
N LYS A 31 0.29 4.46 -0.18
CA LYS A 31 0.57 5.06 -1.48
C LYS A 31 2.02 5.50 -1.57
N GLU A 32 2.53 6.11 -0.49
CA GLU A 32 3.92 6.55 -0.49
C GLU A 32 4.88 5.38 -0.66
N TRP A 33 4.60 4.26 -0.01
CA TRP A 33 5.44 3.10 -0.17
C TRP A 33 5.40 2.57 -1.59
N LEU A 34 4.21 2.51 -2.19
CA LEU A 34 4.08 2.01 -3.55
C LEU A 34 4.80 2.92 -4.54
N VAL A 35 4.71 4.23 -4.34
CA VAL A 35 5.43 5.17 -5.20
C VAL A 35 6.93 4.99 -5.03
N GLU A 36 7.39 4.84 -3.80
CA GLU A 36 8.80 4.68 -3.51
C GLU A 36 9.35 3.44 -4.19
N TRP A 37 8.56 2.38 -4.26
CA TRP A 37 8.97 1.13 -4.87
C TRP A 37 8.68 1.07 -6.36
N GLU A 38 8.18 2.18 -6.94
CA GLU A 38 7.83 2.25 -8.35
C GLU A 38 6.77 1.21 -8.70
N LYS A 39 5.79 1.10 -7.83
CA LYS A 39 4.67 0.19 -8.01
C LYS A 39 3.36 0.96 -8.04
N GLU A 40 3.36 2.13 -8.70
CA GLU A 40 2.18 2.98 -8.74
C GLU A 40 0.98 2.32 -9.40
N GLU A 41 1.23 1.32 -10.22
CA GLU A 41 0.13 0.63 -10.89
C GLU A 41 -0.81 -0.05 -9.89
N PHE A 42 -0.38 -0.22 -8.64
CA PHE A 42 -1.22 -0.82 -7.61
C PHE A 42 -2.06 0.22 -6.86
N ILE A 43 -1.88 1.49 -7.15
CA ILE A 43 -2.65 2.55 -6.51
C ILE A 43 -3.94 2.74 -7.29
N ASN A 44 -5.08 2.69 -6.59
CA ASN A 44 -6.37 2.96 -7.23
C ASN A 44 -6.77 4.39 -7.07
#